data_58c3bc94139823f5714abe967033a739
#
_entry.id   58c3bc94139823f5714abe967033a739
#
_cell.length_a   1.000
_cell.length_b   1.000
_cell.length_c   1.000
_cell.angle_alpha   90.00
_cell.angle_beta   90.00
_cell.angle_gamma   90.00
#
_symmetry.space_group_name_H-M   'P 1'
#
loop_
_entity.id
_entity.type
_entity.pdbx_description
1 polymer ?
#
loop_
_entity_poly.entity_id
_entity_poly.type
_entity_poly.pdbx_seq_one_letter_code
_entity_poly.pdbx_strand_id
1 'polypeptide(L)'
;YYLASVDTSEGSAGIPVIWGTDAVHGHNNVIGATLFPHNIALGAAGDPALTAGIAAATAREVSATGIDWIFAPTLAVAMDPRWGRTYESYGSEPDLVRQFAGGVVDAMQGEGIVATAKHFIGDGGTHQGIDQGDTRLSKEDLLSVHGQGYVSAIEAGVMTVMASFNSWNGDKIHGNQYLLTDVLRGELGFDGFVVSDWNGIGQVSGCEP
;
A
#
# COMPACT_ATOMS: atom_id res chain seq x y z
N TYR A 1 17.27 -11.72 -14.51
CA TYR A 1 16.56 -10.49 -14.89
C TYR A 1 17.45 -9.26 -14.65
N TYR A 2 18.06 -9.08 -13.45
CA TYR A 2 18.91 -7.92 -13.15
C TYR A 2 20.00 -7.71 -14.20
N LEU A 3 20.83 -8.72 -14.49
CA LEU A 3 21.90 -8.61 -15.49
C LEU A 3 21.38 -8.26 -16.90
N ALA A 4 20.20 -8.77 -17.26
CA ALA A 4 19.59 -8.42 -18.54
C ALA A 4 19.07 -6.98 -18.56
N SER A 5 18.59 -6.43 -17.42
CA SER A 5 18.09 -5.07 -17.36
C SER A 5 19.19 -4.01 -17.40
N VAL A 6 20.39 -4.33 -16.93
CA VAL A 6 21.56 -3.43 -16.96
C VAL A 6 22.46 -3.61 -18.19
N ASP A 7 22.16 -4.60 -19.04
CA ASP A 7 22.88 -4.82 -20.28
C ASP A 7 22.55 -3.74 -21.32
N THR A 8 23.54 -2.97 -21.72
CA THR A 8 23.42 -1.91 -22.72
C THR A 8 23.88 -2.31 -24.11
N SER A 9 24.24 -3.58 -24.33
CA SER A 9 24.82 -4.08 -25.60
C SER A 9 23.89 -3.89 -26.79
N GLU A 10 22.55 -3.96 -26.55
CA GLU A 10 21.52 -3.77 -27.56
C GLU A 10 20.90 -2.34 -27.55
N GLY A 11 21.58 -1.38 -26.91
CA GLY A 11 21.14 0.02 -26.88
C GLY A 11 20.07 0.32 -25.82
N SER A 12 19.88 -0.55 -24.84
CA SER A 12 18.99 -0.28 -23.69
C SER A 12 19.57 0.81 -22.79
N ALA A 13 18.71 1.43 -21.98
CA ALA A 13 19.11 2.48 -21.03
C ALA A 13 19.94 1.95 -19.84
N GLY A 14 20.05 0.64 -19.65
CA GLY A 14 20.78 0.03 -18.54
C GLY A 14 20.17 0.30 -17.17
N ILE A 15 18.85 0.53 -17.12
CA ILE A 15 18.13 0.80 -15.86
C ILE A 15 17.84 -0.53 -15.16
N PRO A 16 18.30 -0.70 -13.90
CA PRO A 16 18.04 -1.91 -13.15
C PRO A 16 16.53 -2.18 -12.97
N VAL A 17 16.11 -3.43 -13.13
CA VAL A 17 14.77 -3.82 -12.76
C VAL A 17 14.60 -3.76 -11.24
N ILE A 18 13.47 -3.21 -10.78
CA ILE A 18 13.07 -3.23 -9.38
C ILE A 18 12.20 -4.46 -9.17
N TRP A 19 12.56 -5.28 -8.16
CA TRP A 19 11.78 -6.46 -7.80
C TRP A 19 10.94 -6.18 -6.56
N GLY A 20 9.60 -6.39 -6.65
CA GLY A 20 8.66 -6.17 -5.56
C GLY A 20 8.00 -7.46 -5.08
N THR A 21 7.59 -7.49 -3.81
CA THR A 21 6.88 -8.61 -3.20
C THR A 21 5.85 -8.16 -2.17
N ASP A 22 4.81 -8.98 -1.95
CA ASP A 22 3.92 -8.86 -0.80
C ASP A 22 4.57 -9.47 0.43
N ALA A 23 5.08 -8.62 1.32
CA ALA A 23 5.62 -9.00 2.62
C ALA A 23 4.87 -8.24 3.71
N VAL A 24 3.57 -8.56 3.87
CA VAL A 24 2.61 -7.81 4.68
C VAL A 24 2.58 -8.23 6.15
N HIS A 25 3.14 -9.39 6.49
CA HIS A 25 3.28 -9.86 7.87
C HIS A 25 4.58 -10.68 8.04
N GLY A 26 5.71 -10.08 7.74
CA GLY A 26 7.00 -10.73 7.53
C GLY A 26 7.22 -11.09 6.07
N HIS A 27 8.38 -11.68 5.77
CA HIS A 27 8.67 -12.14 4.40
C HIS A 27 7.98 -13.48 4.12
N ASN A 28 6.65 -13.45 4.08
CA ASN A 28 5.77 -14.62 4.03
C ASN A 28 5.90 -15.48 2.75
N ASN A 29 6.69 -15.06 1.77
CA ASN A 29 6.93 -15.80 0.54
C ASN A 29 8.20 -16.67 0.58
N VAL A 30 8.95 -16.63 1.68
CA VAL A 30 10.22 -17.34 1.83
C VAL A 30 10.16 -18.31 3.01
N ILE A 31 10.42 -19.58 2.75
CA ILE A 31 10.48 -20.62 3.79
C ILE A 31 11.66 -20.31 4.73
N GLY A 32 11.38 -20.25 6.04
CA GLY A 32 12.36 -19.97 7.07
C GLY A 32 12.48 -18.49 7.48
N ALA A 33 11.84 -17.58 6.72
CA ALA A 33 11.70 -16.19 7.16
C ALA A 33 10.70 -16.07 8.32
N THR A 34 10.81 -15.00 9.09
CA THR A 34 9.96 -14.75 10.26
C THR A 34 8.54 -14.38 9.81
N LEU A 35 7.54 -15.10 10.30
CA LEU A 35 6.12 -14.72 10.16
C LEU A 35 5.69 -13.93 11.38
N PHE A 36 5.16 -12.75 11.14
CA PHE A 36 4.58 -11.89 12.18
C PHE A 36 3.05 -11.97 12.16
N PRO A 37 2.38 -11.54 13.24
CA PRO A 37 0.93 -11.38 13.22
C PRO A 37 0.48 -10.42 12.12
N HIS A 38 -0.74 -10.63 11.59
CA HIS A 38 -1.35 -9.68 10.66
C HIS A 38 -1.68 -8.35 11.34
N ASN A 39 -1.87 -7.29 10.54
CA ASN A 39 -2.09 -5.93 11.01
C ASN A 39 -3.22 -5.79 12.02
N ILE A 40 -4.31 -6.57 11.89
CA ILE A 40 -5.42 -6.55 12.86
C ILE A 40 -4.95 -6.89 14.28
N ALA A 41 -4.01 -7.80 14.42
CA ALA A 41 -3.44 -8.14 15.73
C ALA A 41 -2.46 -7.06 16.21
N LEU A 42 -1.70 -6.44 15.31
CA LEU A 42 -0.80 -5.34 15.64
C LEU A 42 -1.59 -4.10 16.07
N GLY A 43 -2.69 -3.79 15.38
CA GLY A 43 -3.62 -2.74 15.77
C GLY A 43 -4.24 -3.00 17.16
N ALA A 44 -4.65 -4.25 17.43
CA ALA A 44 -5.18 -4.64 18.73
C ALA A 44 -4.12 -4.57 19.86
N ALA A 45 -2.84 -4.80 19.54
CA ALA A 45 -1.74 -4.62 20.49
C ALA A 45 -1.51 -3.14 20.84
N GLY A 46 -1.84 -2.22 19.94
CA GLY A 46 -1.78 -0.78 20.18
C GLY A 46 -0.35 -0.24 20.39
N ASP A 47 0.66 -0.90 19.83
CA ASP A 47 2.07 -0.52 20.01
C ASP A 47 2.72 -0.18 18.65
N PRO A 48 2.71 1.12 18.24
CA PRO A 48 3.35 1.56 17.00
C PRO A 48 4.86 1.32 16.97
N ALA A 49 5.55 1.39 18.10
CA ALA A 49 7.00 1.17 18.15
C ALA A 49 7.36 -0.30 17.91
N LEU A 50 6.59 -1.22 18.50
CA LEU A 50 6.73 -2.65 18.22
C LEU A 50 6.46 -2.93 16.73
N THR A 51 5.42 -2.34 16.17
CA THR A 51 5.06 -2.53 14.75
C THR A 51 6.14 -1.99 13.81
N ALA A 52 6.74 -0.84 14.11
CA ALA A 52 7.89 -0.32 13.37
C ALA A 52 9.11 -1.28 13.46
N GLY A 53 9.36 -1.87 14.65
CA GLY A 53 10.39 -2.90 14.81
C GLY A 53 10.14 -4.16 13.94
N ILE A 54 8.89 -4.59 13.84
CA ILE A 54 8.45 -5.69 12.94
C ILE A 54 8.68 -5.30 11.47
N ALA A 55 8.33 -4.08 11.08
CA ALA A 55 8.53 -3.56 9.73
C ALA A 55 10.02 -3.53 9.34
N ALA A 56 10.90 -3.06 10.23
CA ALA A 56 12.34 -3.10 10.02
C ALA A 56 12.88 -4.53 9.90
N ALA A 57 12.44 -5.46 10.75
CA ALA A 57 12.83 -6.87 10.64
C ALA A 57 12.40 -7.49 9.31
N THR A 58 11.16 -7.22 8.89
CA THR A 58 10.63 -7.67 7.58
C THR A 58 11.46 -7.11 6.44
N ALA A 59 11.78 -5.81 6.46
CA ALA A 59 12.58 -5.16 5.42
C ALA A 59 13.99 -5.77 5.30
N ARG A 60 14.65 -6.05 6.43
CA ARG A 60 15.97 -6.74 6.43
C ARG A 60 15.90 -8.14 5.83
N GLU A 61 14.86 -8.92 6.17
CA GLU A 61 14.69 -10.26 5.61
C GLU A 61 14.39 -10.23 4.11
N VAL A 62 13.58 -9.26 3.65
CA VAL A 62 13.28 -9.04 2.22
C VAL A 62 14.56 -8.64 1.48
N SER A 63 15.31 -7.65 1.98
CA SER A 63 16.57 -7.21 1.39
C SER A 63 17.59 -8.34 1.27
N ALA A 64 17.67 -9.21 2.29
CA ALA A 64 18.56 -10.37 2.28
C ALA A 64 18.27 -11.36 1.14
N THR A 65 17.08 -11.33 0.55
CA THR A 65 16.71 -12.16 -0.60
C THR A 65 16.91 -11.45 -1.96
N GLY A 66 17.47 -10.22 -1.95
CA GLY A 66 17.72 -9.45 -3.16
C GLY A 66 16.48 -8.76 -3.74
N ILE A 67 15.45 -8.55 -2.91
CA ILE A 67 14.24 -7.81 -3.27
C ILE A 67 14.35 -6.40 -2.68
N ASP A 68 13.99 -5.39 -3.48
CA ASP A 68 14.19 -3.98 -3.14
C ASP A 68 12.89 -3.25 -2.79
N TRP A 69 11.74 -3.88 -2.97
CA TRP A 69 10.42 -3.25 -2.91
C TRP A 69 9.40 -4.13 -2.20
N ILE A 70 8.70 -3.55 -1.22
CA ILE A 70 7.63 -4.21 -0.46
C ILE A 70 6.28 -3.52 -0.74
N PHE A 71 5.25 -4.33 -1.05
CA PHE A 71 3.87 -3.85 -1.19
C PHE A 71 3.19 -3.77 0.19
N ALA A 72 3.74 -2.96 1.08
CA ALA A 72 3.26 -2.66 2.43
C ALA A 72 3.75 -1.26 2.86
N PRO A 73 3.05 -0.59 3.80
CA PRO A 73 1.93 -1.06 4.62
C PRO A 73 0.56 -1.00 3.92
N THR A 74 -0.36 -1.88 4.34
CA THR A 74 -1.79 -1.73 4.06
C THR A 74 -2.37 -0.70 5.02
N LEU A 75 -3.01 0.36 4.47
CA LEU A 75 -3.56 1.48 5.23
C LEU A 75 -5.10 1.55 5.17
N ALA A 76 -5.73 0.44 4.79
CA ALA A 76 -7.17 0.30 4.78
C ALA A 76 -7.76 0.53 6.18
N VAL A 77 -8.88 1.25 6.26
CA VAL A 77 -9.71 1.36 7.46
C VAL A 77 -10.89 0.42 7.28
N ALA A 78 -10.95 -0.69 8.04
CA ALA A 78 -11.94 -1.73 7.87
C ALA A 78 -13.27 -1.34 8.53
N MET A 79 -14.21 -0.80 7.75
CA MET A 79 -15.52 -0.34 8.23
C MET A 79 -16.55 -1.46 8.36
N ASP A 80 -16.37 -2.58 7.65
CA ASP A 80 -17.28 -3.71 7.68
C ASP A 80 -16.49 -5.01 7.88
N PRO A 81 -16.72 -5.75 8.98
CA PRO A 81 -15.99 -6.99 9.27
C PRO A 81 -16.25 -8.13 8.28
N ARG A 82 -17.26 -8.00 7.41
CA ARG A 82 -17.51 -8.95 6.31
C ARG A 82 -16.53 -8.81 5.16
N TRP A 83 -15.78 -7.68 5.10
CA TRP A 83 -14.72 -7.51 4.10
C TRP A 83 -13.64 -8.56 4.31
N GLY A 84 -13.37 -9.36 3.26
CA GLY A 84 -12.48 -10.52 3.33
C GLY A 84 -11.01 -10.17 3.66
N ARG A 85 -10.61 -8.90 3.52
CA ARG A 85 -9.26 -8.39 3.81
C ARG A 85 -9.18 -7.58 5.11
N THR A 86 -10.20 -7.67 5.98
CA THR A 86 -10.22 -6.99 7.29
C THR A 86 -8.96 -7.25 8.11
N TYR A 87 -8.38 -8.45 8.02
CA TYR A 87 -7.16 -8.83 8.75
C TYR A 87 -5.91 -8.05 8.32
N GLU A 88 -5.91 -7.45 7.13
CA GLU A 88 -4.81 -6.60 6.66
C GLU A 88 -4.88 -5.18 7.21
N SER A 89 -6.01 -4.77 7.79
CA SER A 89 -6.19 -3.46 8.42
C SER A 89 -5.71 -3.46 9.87
N TYR A 90 -5.18 -2.33 10.34
CA TYR A 90 -4.92 -2.14 11.78
C TYR A 90 -6.20 -2.02 12.61
N GLY A 91 -7.33 -1.68 12.00
CA GLY A 91 -8.63 -1.56 12.66
C GLY A 91 -9.64 -0.71 11.89
N SER A 92 -10.72 -0.35 12.59
CA SER A 92 -11.80 0.47 12.04
C SER A 92 -11.66 1.97 12.36
N GLU A 93 -10.65 2.34 13.13
CA GLU A 93 -10.44 3.72 13.56
C GLU A 93 -9.38 4.41 12.69
N PRO A 94 -9.71 5.51 11.98
CA PRO A 94 -8.78 6.23 11.12
C PRO A 94 -7.52 6.72 11.85
N ASP A 95 -7.68 7.21 13.09
CA ASP A 95 -6.57 7.69 13.92
C ASP A 95 -5.59 6.56 14.29
N LEU A 96 -6.11 5.35 14.50
CA LEU A 96 -5.27 4.19 14.74
C LEU A 96 -4.40 3.88 13.53
N VAL A 97 -4.99 3.82 12.33
CA VAL A 97 -4.24 3.60 11.08
C VAL A 97 -3.19 4.68 10.88
N ARG A 98 -3.54 5.95 11.13
CA ARG A 98 -2.61 7.08 11.05
C ARG A 98 -1.41 6.93 11.98
N GLN A 99 -1.61 6.45 13.22
CA GLN A 99 -0.54 6.27 14.20
C GLN A 99 0.51 5.25 13.76
N PHE A 100 0.12 4.22 13.03
CA PHE A 100 1.03 3.16 12.57
C PHE A 100 1.72 3.52 11.25
N ALA A 101 1.03 4.20 10.34
CA ALA A 101 1.43 4.34 8.95
C ALA A 101 2.84 4.92 8.76
N GLY A 102 3.11 6.09 9.33
CA GLY A 102 4.40 6.78 9.15
C GLY A 102 5.56 5.97 9.73
N GLY A 103 5.41 5.45 10.95
CA GLY A 103 6.48 4.68 11.60
C GLY A 103 6.83 3.38 10.88
N VAL A 104 5.87 2.74 10.22
CA VAL A 104 6.11 1.55 9.38
C VAL A 104 6.87 1.93 8.11
N VAL A 105 6.48 3.03 7.45
CA VAL A 105 7.18 3.55 6.26
C VAL A 105 8.62 3.91 6.61
N ASP A 106 8.84 4.71 7.64
CA ASP A 106 10.19 5.09 8.11
C ASP A 106 11.06 3.87 8.39
N ALA A 107 10.50 2.87 9.07
CA ALA A 107 11.22 1.66 9.44
C ALA A 107 11.64 0.83 8.22
N MET A 108 10.74 0.65 7.23
CA MET A 108 11.05 -0.08 6.00
C MET A 108 12.07 0.66 5.15
N GLN A 109 11.84 1.95 4.91
CA GLN A 109 12.72 2.77 4.06
C GLN A 109 14.08 3.05 4.72
N GLY A 110 14.13 3.09 6.06
CA GLY A 110 15.38 3.17 6.82
C GLY A 110 16.30 1.95 6.65
N GLU A 111 15.76 0.79 6.29
CA GLU A 111 16.51 -0.42 5.94
C GLU A 111 16.82 -0.50 4.42
N GLY A 112 16.56 0.55 3.65
CA GLY A 112 16.85 0.63 2.22
C GLY A 112 15.84 -0.03 1.29
N ILE A 113 14.66 -0.36 1.79
CA ILE A 113 13.56 -0.98 1.01
C ILE A 113 12.54 0.08 0.60
N VAL A 114 12.09 0.03 -0.64
CA VAL A 114 10.96 0.87 -1.11
C VAL A 114 9.66 0.36 -0.49
N ALA A 115 8.97 1.21 0.28
CA ALA A 115 7.66 0.92 0.86
C ALA A 115 6.52 1.37 -0.07
N THR A 116 5.36 0.71 0.05
CA THR A 116 4.14 1.03 -0.70
C THR A 116 2.95 1.22 0.23
N ALA A 117 2.42 2.43 0.32
CA ALA A 117 1.13 2.64 1.00
C ALA A 117 -0.01 2.14 0.12
N LYS A 118 -0.86 1.23 0.64
CA LYS A 118 -1.91 0.57 -0.14
C LYS A 118 -3.20 0.36 0.66
N HIS A 119 -4.36 0.25 0.04
CA HIS A 119 -4.64 0.50 -1.38
C HIS A 119 -5.38 1.84 -1.47
N PHE A 120 -4.83 2.78 -2.21
CA PHE A 120 -5.40 4.12 -2.31
C PHE A 120 -6.59 4.10 -3.27
N ILE A 121 -7.85 4.32 -2.83
CA ILE A 121 -8.32 4.71 -1.52
C ILE A 121 -9.72 4.12 -1.26
N GLY A 122 -9.96 3.69 -0.01
CA GLY A 122 -11.30 3.35 0.42
C GLY A 122 -11.68 1.86 0.32
N ASP A 123 -10.73 0.97 0.08
CA ASP A 123 -10.92 -0.49 -0.03
C ASP A 123 -11.61 -1.12 1.18
N GLY A 124 -11.29 -0.67 2.40
CA GLY A 124 -11.93 -1.14 3.64
C GLY A 124 -13.34 -0.56 3.91
N GLY A 125 -13.81 0.38 3.05
CA GLY A 125 -15.09 1.07 3.19
C GLY A 125 -16.11 0.72 2.11
N THR A 126 -15.93 -0.36 1.39
CA THR A 126 -16.85 -0.77 0.32
C THR A 126 -18.23 -1.16 0.86
N HIS A 127 -19.25 -0.87 0.08
CA HIS A 127 -20.64 -1.17 0.44
C HIS A 127 -20.83 -2.67 0.76
N GLN A 128 -21.33 -2.95 1.96
CA GLN A 128 -21.52 -4.31 2.50
C GLN A 128 -20.24 -5.15 2.64
N GLY A 129 -19.07 -4.53 2.64
CA GLY A 129 -17.79 -5.24 2.72
C GLY A 129 -17.45 -6.07 1.49
N ILE A 130 -18.05 -5.78 0.33
CA ILE A 130 -17.76 -6.49 -0.92
C ILE A 130 -16.35 -6.13 -1.37
N ASP A 131 -15.46 -7.12 -1.42
CA ASP A 131 -14.09 -6.90 -1.89
C ASP A 131 -14.08 -6.38 -3.34
N GLN A 132 -13.22 -5.37 -3.62
CA GLN A 132 -13.19 -4.65 -4.89
C GLN A 132 -14.52 -3.95 -5.27
N GLY A 133 -15.43 -3.78 -4.32
CA GLY A 133 -16.74 -3.19 -4.49
C GLY A 133 -16.71 -1.66 -4.63
N ASP A 134 -17.82 -1.02 -4.30
CA ASP A 134 -18.00 0.42 -4.44
C ASP A 134 -18.02 1.12 -3.07
N THR A 135 -17.14 2.07 -2.86
CA THR A 135 -17.09 2.92 -1.67
C THR A 135 -17.93 4.17 -1.93
N ARG A 136 -19.02 4.31 -1.17
CA ARG A 136 -20.06 5.33 -1.36
C ARG A 136 -19.98 6.40 -0.30
N LEU A 137 -19.10 7.36 -0.49
CA LEU A 137 -18.83 8.44 0.46
C LEU A 137 -18.71 9.77 -0.27
N SER A 138 -18.97 10.86 0.46
CA SER A 138 -18.52 12.18 0.02
C SER A 138 -16.98 12.21 -0.05
N LYS A 139 -16.40 13.22 -0.71
CA LYS A 139 -14.94 13.41 -0.69
C LYS A 139 -14.44 13.64 0.73
N GLU A 140 -15.13 14.47 1.46
CA GLU A 140 -14.79 14.83 2.85
C GLU A 140 -14.75 13.59 3.73
N ASP A 141 -15.76 12.72 3.65
CA ASP A 141 -15.81 11.47 4.41
C ASP A 141 -14.75 10.47 3.94
N LEU A 142 -14.53 10.36 2.63
CA LEU A 142 -13.48 9.49 2.09
C LEU A 142 -12.11 9.87 2.65
N LEU A 143 -11.76 11.15 2.64
CA LEU A 143 -10.47 11.62 3.12
C LEU A 143 -10.38 11.62 4.65
N SER A 144 -11.46 11.95 5.36
CA SER A 144 -11.45 11.94 6.84
C SER A 144 -11.36 10.53 7.41
N VAL A 145 -11.92 9.53 6.76
CA VAL A 145 -11.88 8.13 7.20
C VAL A 145 -10.69 7.40 6.56
N HIS A 146 -10.63 7.35 5.23
CA HIS A 146 -9.68 6.50 4.53
C HIS A 146 -8.38 7.20 4.12
N GLY A 147 -8.32 8.54 4.21
CA GLY A 147 -7.14 9.33 3.86
C GLY A 147 -6.10 9.46 4.97
N GLN A 148 -6.48 9.25 6.24
CA GLN A 148 -5.62 9.60 7.39
C GLN A 148 -4.29 8.83 7.42
N GLY A 149 -4.30 7.55 7.09
CA GLY A 149 -3.08 6.75 6.98
C GLY A 149 -2.13 7.26 5.89
N TYR A 150 -2.68 7.73 4.76
CA TYR A 150 -1.88 8.27 3.65
C TYR A 150 -1.24 9.61 3.99
N VAL A 151 -1.92 10.48 4.74
CA VAL A 151 -1.31 11.72 5.24
C VAL A 151 -0.04 11.40 6.02
N SER A 152 -0.11 10.48 7.00
CA SER A 152 1.04 10.07 7.81
C SER A 152 2.14 9.37 6.98
N ALA A 153 1.76 8.50 6.03
CA ALA A 153 2.72 7.82 5.16
C ALA A 153 3.45 8.80 4.21
N ILE A 154 2.74 9.80 3.67
CA ILE A 154 3.32 10.83 2.80
C ILE A 154 4.24 11.76 3.61
N GLU A 155 3.83 12.16 4.83
CA GLU A 155 4.68 12.92 5.76
C GLU A 155 5.99 12.19 6.08
N ALA A 156 5.95 10.84 6.15
CA ALA A 156 7.12 9.98 6.30
C ALA A 156 7.88 9.71 4.99
N GLY A 157 7.51 10.34 3.88
CA GLY A 157 8.21 10.22 2.59
C GLY A 157 8.04 8.88 1.90
N VAL A 158 6.85 8.25 1.98
CA VAL A 158 6.59 7.00 1.27
C VAL A 158 6.88 7.12 -0.23
N MET A 159 7.67 6.21 -0.78
CA MET A 159 8.13 6.30 -2.16
C MET A 159 7.09 5.84 -3.18
N THR A 160 6.18 4.94 -2.79
CA THR A 160 5.17 4.42 -3.72
C THR A 160 3.79 4.32 -3.07
N VAL A 161 2.75 4.51 -3.89
CA VAL A 161 1.35 4.31 -3.51
C VAL A 161 0.71 3.36 -4.52
N MET A 162 0.00 2.34 -4.04
CA MET A 162 -0.74 1.42 -4.89
C MET A 162 -2.20 1.85 -4.98
N ALA A 163 -2.68 2.04 -6.21
CA ALA A 163 -4.09 2.35 -6.47
C ALA A 163 -4.99 1.15 -6.09
N SER A 164 -6.17 1.41 -5.56
CA SER A 164 -7.08 0.37 -5.11
C SER A 164 -7.97 -0.19 -6.20
N PHE A 165 -8.35 -1.46 -6.07
CA PHE A 165 -9.30 -2.13 -6.96
C PHE A 165 -10.74 -1.63 -6.85
N ASN A 166 -11.15 -1.05 -5.71
CA ASN A 166 -12.52 -0.62 -5.51
C ASN A 166 -12.90 0.53 -6.44
N SER A 167 -14.19 0.79 -6.51
CA SER A 167 -14.72 2.02 -7.10
C SER A 167 -15.03 3.03 -6.01
N TRP A 168 -15.04 4.30 -6.36
CA TRP A 168 -15.60 5.37 -5.55
C TRP A 168 -16.79 6.00 -6.28
N ASN A 169 -17.98 5.87 -5.68
CA ASN A 169 -19.25 6.34 -6.27
C ASN A 169 -19.45 5.86 -7.72
N GLY A 170 -19.05 4.63 -8.00
CA GLY A 170 -19.20 3.97 -9.30
C GLY A 170 -17.97 4.05 -10.22
N ASP A 171 -17.02 4.96 -9.96
CA ASP A 171 -15.82 5.13 -10.80
C ASP A 171 -14.64 4.31 -10.24
N LYS A 172 -14.04 3.46 -11.07
CA LYS A 172 -12.84 2.68 -10.69
C LYS A 172 -11.67 3.60 -10.32
N ILE A 173 -11.04 3.37 -9.16
CA ILE A 173 -9.92 4.19 -8.67
C ILE A 173 -8.78 4.24 -9.68
N HIS A 174 -8.43 3.13 -10.32
CA HIS A 174 -7.35 3.07 -11.32
C HIS A 174 -7.54 4.02 -12.52
N GLY A 175 -8.80 4.36 -12.85
CA GLY A 175 -9.12 5.32 -13.90
C GLY A 175 -9.49 6.72 -13.38
N ASN A 176 -9.48 6.93 -12.07
CA ASN A 176 -9.94 8.17 -11.47
C ASN A 176 -8.82 9.21 -11.37
N GLN A 177 -8.73 10.07 -12.39
CA GLN A 177 -7.74 11.16 -12.44
C GLN A 177 -7.85 12.09 -11.23
N TYR A 178 -9.06 12.42 -10.82
CA TYR A 178 -9.28 13.32 -9.70
C TYR A 178 -8.64 12.79 -8.41
N LEU A 179 -8.85 11.50 -8.06
CA LEU A 179 -8.26 10.93 -6.85
C LEU A 179 -6.75 10.71 -6.98
N LEU A 180 -6.27 10.21 -8.12
CA LEU A 180 -4.85 9.85 -8.28
C LEU A 180 -3.95 11.06 -8.61
N THR A 181 -4.50 12.13 -9.19
CA THR A 181 -3.73 13.31 -9.57
C THR A 181 -4.06 14.50 -8.68
N ASP A 182 -5.32 14.95 -8.66
CA ASP A 182 -5.66 16.19 -7.99
C ASP A 182 -5.61 16.03 -6.45
N VAL A 183 -6.13 14.92 -5.92
CA VAL A 183 -6.11 14.64 -4.49
C VAL A 183 -4.75 14.12 -4.05
N LEU A 184 -4.30 12.96 -4.59
CA LEU A 184 -3.09 12.31 -4.09
C LEU A 184 -1.83 13.16 -4.30
N ARG A 185 -1.63 13.69 -5.52
CA ARG A 185 -0.45 14.51 -5.82
C ARG A 185 -0.65 15.97 -5.45
N GLY A 186 -1.82 16.55 -5.78
CA GLY A 186 -2.08 17.96 -5.60
C GLY A 186 -2.37 18.35 -4.15
N GLU A 187 -3.33 17.69 -3.51
CA GLU A 187 -3.77 18.06 -2.16
C GLU A 187 -2.93 17.40 -1.06
N LEU A 188 -2.60 16.10 -1.20
CA LEU A 188 -1.80 15.37 -0.21
C LEU A 188 -0.30 15.53 -0.41
N GLY A 189 0.15 16.05 -1.56
CA GLY A 189 1.56 16.34 -1.85
C GLY A 189 2.43 15.12 -2.12
N PHE A 190 1.85 14.00 -2.57
CA PHE A 190 2.61 12.81 -2.91
C PHE A 190 3.43 13.02 -4.20
N ASP A 191 4.75 12.87 -4.12
CA ASP A 191 5.70 13.08 -5.23
C ASP A 191 6.35 11.79 -5.76
N GLY A 192 6.09 10.64 -5.12
CA GLY A 192 6.56 9.33 -5.55
C GLY A 192 5.84 8.79 -6.80
N PHE A 193 5.91 7.50 -7.06
CA PHE A 193 5.16 6.90 -8.18
C PHE A 193 3.96 6.06 -7.72
N VAL A 194 2.92 6.07 -8.56
CA VAL A 194 1.72 5.25 -8.36
C VAL A 194 1.90 3.93 -9.08
N VAL A 195 1.70 2.82 -8.39
CA VAL A 195 1.68 1.48 -8.95
C VAL A 195 0.24 0.99 -9.05
N SER A 196 -0.06 0.23 -10.11
CA SER A 196 -1.33 -0.49 -10.24
C SER A 196 -1.36 -1.67 -9.28
N ASP A 197 -2.53 -2.01 -8.76
CA ASP A 197 -2.76 -3.33 -8.21
C ASP A 197 -2.81 -4.37 -9.33
N TRP A 198 -2.74 -5.66 -8.98
CA TRP A 198 -2.65 -6.76 -9.94
C TRP A 198 -3.75 -6.69 -11.01
N ASN A 199 -3.35 -6.45 -12.26
CA ASN A 199 -4.25 -6.28 -13.39
C ASN A 199 -5.36 -5.22 -13.20
N GLY A 200 -5.14 -4.20 -12.35
CA GLY A 200 -6.12 -3.17 -12.02
C GLY A 200 -6.46 -2.25 -13.21
N ILE A 201 -5.48 -1.96 -14.05
CA ILE A 201 -5.67 -1.14 -15.26
C ILE A 201 -6.64 -1.82 -16.23
N GLY A 202 -6.56 -3.14 -16.40
CA GLY A 202 -7.47 -3.90 -17.24
C GLY A 202 -8.93 -3.93 -16.77
N GLN A 203 -9.22 -3.42 -15.56
CA GLN A 203 -10.59 -3.28 -15.04
C GLN A 203 -11.22 -1.92 -15.35
N VAL A 204 -10.47 -0.98 -15.92
CA VAL A 204 -10.97 0.35 -16.30
C VAL A 204 -11.62 0.25 -17.67
N SER A 205 -12.90 0.64 -17.78
CA SER A 205 -13.63 0.61 -19.05
C SER A 205 -12.97 1.53 -20.07
N GLY A 206 -12.73 1.03 -21.27
CA GLY A 206 -12.09 1.78 -22.36
C GLY A 206 -10.55 1.71 -22.36
N CYS A 207 -9.93 1.04 -21.40
CA CYS A 207 -8.52 0.65 -21.48
C CYS A 207 -8.45 -0.75 -22.11
N GLU A 208 -8.01 -0.82 -23.36
CA GLU A 208 -7.59 -2.09 -23.95
C GLU A 208 -6.14 -2.35 -23.53
N PRO A 209 -5.77 -3.59 -23.16
CA PRO A 209 -4.40 -3.93 -22.76
C PRO A 209 -3.44 -3.90 -23.96
#